data_49dd0ea8c62656c458f52d6e2a886638
#
_entry.id   49dd0ea8c62656c458f52d6e2a886638
#
_cell.length_a   1.000
_cell.length_b   1.000
_cell.length_c   1.000
_cell.angle_alpha   90.00
_cell.angle_beta   90.00
_cell.angle_gamma   90.00
#
_symmetry.space_group_name_H-M   'P 1'
#
loop_
_entity.id
_entity.type
_entity.pdbx_description
1 polymer ?
#
loop_
_entity_poly.entity_id
_entity_poly.type
_entity_poly.pdbx_seq_one_letter_code
_entity_poly.pdbx_strand_id
1 'polypeptide(L)'
;MSKEIAKNNLDTEIPVRFKPRARLLLQLGDQLIKNESIALVELVKNSYDADANIVDIYMDNVDDPANGIIIIEDDGYGMSPEIVENVWLEPGSDFKTQKIKNLEVSPKYERLPIGEKGIGRFGVHKLGNVIEMTTKSANHKEVFVKIDWTDFENYKYLEDVPIKIITRDKPIIFKDGKTGTNISISNLRKKWERGIAREVKRSITALASPFEQNDSFKPSFGILDKPGWFEGLLNWKDVKEFSLFRFKVTIEGNAITKFNYEFTPWTTMTKLFPRTIKETDSIVETFEKIKFQEGEKEGQEINLSDHNIGTVTFEGYVFDRDSFVMKLGVSDKLGFKKYLDTNGGVKVFRDKLRVYDYGEPENDWLGLDLRRVNQPAKRISNNILLGSISINRKDSADLIEKTNREGFIENKAYEAFRNSILHSVEIIETLRYQDKLKVREKYGPTPKSAPVMSTLSEAKNMLQTR
;
A
#
# COMPACT_ATOMS: atom_id res chain seq x y z
N MET A 1 52.04 60.08 -23.00
CA MET A 1 50.98 59.63 -23.92
C MET A 1 51.03 58.08 -23.96
N SER A 2 50.32 57.47 -23.06
CA SER A 2 50.15 56.01 -22.98
C SER A 2 48.81 55.63 -23.64
N LYS A 3 48.85 54.95 -24.76
CA LYS A 3 47.65 54.41 -25.43
C LYS A 3 47.21 53.17 -24.67
N GLU A 4 46.11 53.24 -23.93
CA GLU A 4 45.35 52.08 -23.46
C GLU A 4 44.76 51.36 -24.69
N ILE A 5 45.21 50.11 -24.92
CA ILE A 5 44.60 49.21 -25.85
C ILE A 5 43.45 48.55 -25.11
N ALA A 6 42.24 49.06 -25.37
CA ALA A 6 41.01 48.39 -24.95
C ALA A 6 40.93 47.02 -25.66
N LYS A 7 41.15 45.94 -24.94
CA LYS A 7 40.81 44.58 -25.40
C LYS A 7 39.27 44.43 -25.36
N ASN A 8 38.64 44.61 -26.51
CA ASN A 8 37.28 44.17 -26.71
C ASN A 8 37.25 42.62 -26.68
N ASN A 9 36.99 42.02 -25.53
CA ASN A 9 36.58 40.62 -25.47
C ASN A 9 35.13 40.56 -25.98
N LEU A 10 34.97 40.25 -27.26
CA LEU A 10 33.69 39.87 -27.84
C LEU A 10 33.44 38.43 -27.42
N ASP A 11 32.81 38.25 -26.26
CA ASP A 11 32.29 36.94 -25.86
C ASP A 11 31.19 36.59 -26.85
N THR A 12 31.39 35.50 -27.61
CA THR A 12 30.39 35.01 -28.56
C THR A 12 29.50 34.02 -27.83
N GLU A 13 28.26 34.42 -27.55
CA GLU A 13 27.25 33.51 -27.00
C GLU A 13 26.77 32.56 -28.09
N ILE A 14 26.98 31.26 -27.89
CA ILE A 14 26.55 30.22 -28.81
C ILE A 14 25.31 29.53 -28.17
N PRO A 15 24.08 29.72 -28.69
CA PRO A 15 22.92 29.03 -28.17
C PRO A 15 22.97 27.55 -28.50
N VAL A 16 23.10 26.72 -27.49
CA VAL A 16 23.06 25.25 -27.60
C VAL A 16 21.89 24.68 -26.80
N ARG A 17 21.38 23.51 -27.23
CA ARG A 17 20.31 22.78 -26.56
C ARG A 17 20.81 21.49 -25.99
N PHE A 18 20.18 21.03 -24.90
CA PHE A 18 20.40 19.68 -24.40
C PHE A 18 19.95 18.65 -25.45
N LYS A 19 20.74 17.58 -25.60
CA LYS A 19 20.46 16.47 -26.53
C LYS A 19 20.38 15.18 -25.72
N PRO A 20 19.20 14.79 -25.19
CA PRO A 20 19.06 13.58 -24.38
C PRO A 20 19.33 12.34 -25.24
N ARG A 21 20.16 11.45 -24.71
CA ARG A 21 20.41 10.13 -25.33
C ARG A 21 19.19 9.23 -25.13
N ALA A 22 18.86 8.39 -26.11
CA ALA A 22 17.73 7.46 -26.03
C ALA A 22 17.79 6.55 -24.79
N ARG A 23 18.98 6.02 -24.48
CA ARG A 23 19.21 5.18 -23.28
C ARG A 23 18.91 5.84 -21.92
N LEU A 24 18.74 7.17 -21.89
CA LEU A 24 18.41 7.88 -20.63
C LEU A 24 17.09 7.40 -20.05
N LEU A 25 16.07 7.10 -20.89
CA LEU A 25 14.80 6.59 -20.42
C LEU A 25 14.92 5.20 -19.78
N LEU A 26 15.75 4.32 -20.33
CA LEU A 26 16.02 3.00 -19.75
C LEU A 26 16.67 3.14 -18.37
N GLN A 27 17.68 4.02 -18.26
CA GLN A 27 18.36 4.27 -16.99
C GLN A 27 17.43 4.86 -15.92
N LEU A 28 16.56 5.82 -16.29
CA LEU A 28 15.56 6.38 -15.39
C LEU A 28 14.56 5.32 -14.92
N GLY A 29 14.07 4.49 -15.84
CA GLY A 29 13.16 3.40 -15.48
C GLY A 29 13.82 2.40 -14.53
N ASP A 30 15.08 2.02 -14.75
CA ASP A 30 15.82 1.10 -13.89
C ASP A 30 16.07 1.66 -12.49
N GLN A 31 16.33 2.95 -12.36
CA GLN A 31 16.56 3.59 -11.06
C GLN A 31 15.28 3.86 -10.26
N LEU A 32 14.19 4.17 -10.96
CA LEU A 32 12.93 4.56 -10.31
C LEU A 32 12.05 3.38 -9.90
N ILE A 33 12.19 2.25 -10.57
CA ILE A 33 11.40 1.05 -10.34
C ILE A 33 12.31 -0.07 -9.83
N LYS A 34 12.19 -0.42 -8.56
CA LYS A 34 13.07 -1.41 -7.91
C LYS A 34 12.90 -2.83 -8.46
N ASN A 35 11.66 -3.25 -8.67
CA ASN A 35 11.33 -4.62 -9.08
C ASN A 35 10.06 -4.68 -9.95
N GLU A 36 9.77 -5.88 -10.46
CA GLU A 36 8.65 -6.16 -11.34
C GLU A 36 7.29 -5.93 -10.64
N SER A 37 7.20 -6.20 -9.34
CA SER A 37 5.99 -5.96 -8.55
C SER A 37 5.62 -4.49 -8.54
N ILE A 38 6.59 -3.60 -8.30
CA ILE A 38 6.36 -2.15 -8.32
C ILE A 38 5.98 -1.67 -9.72
N ALA A 39 6.57 -2.23 -10.78
CA ALA A 39 6.20 -1.88 -12.15
C ALA A 39 4.71 -2.16 -12.43
N LEU A 40 4.21 -3.33 -12.04
CA LEU A 40 2.80 -3.68 -12.20
C LEU A 40 1.88 -2.82 -11.31
N VAL A 41 2.27 -2.57 -10.07
CA VAL A 41 1.52 -1.67 -9.17
C VAL A 41 1.38 -0.27 -9.76
N GLU A 42 2.42 0.26 -10.41
CA GLU A 42 2.36 1.58 -11.06
C GLU A 42 1.40 1.60 -12.27
N LEU A 43 1.31 0.51 -13.04
CA LEU A 43 0.31 0.40 -14.11
C LEU A 43 -1.11 0.37 -13.53
N VAL A 44 -1.33 -0.39 -12.47
CA VAL A 44 -2.64 -0.43 -11.78
C VAL A 44 -3.02 0.94 -11.22
N LYS A 45 -2.06 1.70 -10.68
CA LYS A 45 -2.30 3.09 -10.25
C LYS A 45 -2.67 4.01 -11.42
N ASN A 46 -2.07 3.82 -12.60
CA ASN A 46 -2.47 4.58 -13.78
C ASN A 46 -3.91 4.28 -14.20
N SER A 47 -4.35 3.03 -14.08
CA SER A 47 -5.75 2.66 -14.33
C SER A 47 -6.69 3.30 -13.29
N TYR A 48 -6.28 3.39 -12.02
CA TYR A 48 -7.04 4.14 -11.01
C TYR A 48 -7.16 5.62 -11.37
N ASP A 49 -6.06 6.25 -11.79
CA ASP A 49 -6.05 7.65 -12.24
C ASP A 49 -6.92 7.86 -13.51
N ALA A 50 -7.11 6.81 -14.31
CA ALA A 50 -8.00 6.79 -15.47
C ALA A 50 -9.46 6.49 -15.09
N ASP A 51 -9.82 6.56 -13.81
CA ASP A 51 -11.19 6.36 -13.30
C ASP A 51 -11.73 4.94 -13.52
N ALA A 52 -10.85 3.96 -13.68
CA ALA A 52 -11.24 2.56 -13.85
C ALA A 52 -11.93 2.00 -12.60
N ASN A 53 -12.89 1.11 -12.81
CA ASN A 53 -13.48 0.28 -11.76
C ASN A 53 -12.83 -1.10 -11.72
N ILE A 54 -12.55 -1.67 -12.88
CA ILE A 54 -11.97 -2.99 -13.03
C ILE A 54 -10.58 -2.83 -13.66
N VAL A 55 -9.61 -3.54 -13.11
CA VAL A 55 -8.29 -3.70 -13.71
C VAL A 55 -7.91 -5.17 -13.62
N ASP A 56 -7.78 -5.79 -14.78
CA ASP A 56 -7.44 -7.20 -14.87
C ASP A 56 -6.00 -7.37 -15.39
N ILE A 57 -5.20 -8.12 -14.64
CA ILE A 57 -3.86 -8.48 -15.02
C ILE A 57 -3.81 -9.97 -15.28
N TYR A 58 -3.48 -10.32 -16.51
CA TYR A 58 -3.33 -11.70 -16.95
C TYR A 58 -1.89 -11.96 -17.36
N MET A 59 -1.39 -13.12 -16.96
CA MET A 59 -0.09 -13.60 -17.38
C MET A 59 -0.23 -14.99 -18.00
N ASP A 60 0.57 -15.27 -19.01
CA ASP A 60 0.63 -16.59 -19.65
C ASP A 60 2.07 -16.91 -20.06
N ASN A 61 2.47 -18.17 -19.96
CA ASN A 61 3.80 -18.69 -20.30
C ASN A 61 4.98 -17.92 -19.66
N VAL A 62 4.78 -17.31 -18.49
CA VAL A 62 5.76 -16.38 -17.89
C VAL A 62 7.02 -17.02 -17.34
N ASP A 63 7.12 -18.35 -17.32
CA ASP A 63 8.35 -19.09 -17.06
C ASP A 63 9.24 -19.29 -18.31
N ASP A 64 8.74 -18.88 -19.49
CA ASP A 64 9.47 -18.79 -20.74
C ASP A 64 9.50 -17.31 -21.21
N PRO A 65 10.57 -16.55 -20.95
CA PRO A 65 10.64 -15.14 -21.30
C PRO A 65 10.42 -14.81 -22.78
N ALA A 66 10.78 -15.73 -23.67
CA ALA A 66 10.63 -15.51 -25.13
C ALA A 66 9.16 -15.57 -25.58
N ASN A 67 8.36 -16.44 -24.95
CA ASN A 67 6.96 -16.70 -25.31
C ASN A 67 5.98 -16.16 -24.26
N GLY A 68 6.49 -15.66 -23.13
CA GLY A 68 5.67 -15.13 -22.05
C GLY A 68 5.02 -13.80 -22.41
N ILE A 69 3.80 -13.62 -21.90
CA ILE A 69 3.02 -12.39 -22.08
C ILE A 69 2.40 -11.93 -20.78
N ILE A 70 2.35 -10.60 -20.59
CA ILE A 70 1.65 -9.93 -19.49
C ILE A 70 0.65 -8.96 -20.11
N ILE A 71 -0.62 -9.07 -19.75
CA ILE A 71 -1.68 -8.20 -20.25
C ILE A 71 -2.30 -7.48 -19.06
N ILE A 72 -2.42 -6.15 -19.16
CA ILE A 72 -3.11 -5.30 -18.20
C ILE A 72 -4.24 -4.60 -18.97
N GLU A 73 -5.49 -4.80 -18.53
CA GLU A 73 -6.67 -4.20 -19.15
C GLU A 73 -7.49 -3.49 -18.08
N ASP A 74 -7.94 -2.26 -18.40
CA ASP A 74 -8.81 -1.47 -17.55
C ASP A 74 -10.04 -0.95 -18.30
N ASP A 75 -11.10 -0.65 -17.54
CA ASP A 75 -12.35 -0.05 -18.01
C ASP A 75 -12.43 1.47 -17.76
N GLY A 76 -11.29 2.13 -17.66
CA GLY A 76 -11.18 3.56 -17.42
C GLY A 76 -11.65 4.43 -18.61
N TYR A 77 -11.48 5.75 -18.49
CA TYR A 77 -11.89 6.67 -19.57
C TYR A 77 -11.00 6.63 -20.81
N GLY A 78 -9.87 5.91 -20.77
CA GLY A 78 -8.93 5.79 -21.89
C GLY A 78 -8.27 7.10 -22.28
N MET A 79 -7.60 7.10 -23.45
CA MET A 79 -6.89 8.27 -23.97
C MET A 79 -7.34 8.57 -25.41
N SER A 80 -7.46 9.86 -25.73
CA SER A 80 -7.63 10.32 -27.11
C SER A 80 -6.29 10.28 -27.86
N PRO A 81 -6.29 10.34 -29.21
CA PRO A 81 -5.04 10.43 -29.98
C PRO A 81 -4.13 11.56 -29.52
N GLU A 82 -4.70 12.73 -29.23
CA GLU A 82 -3.96 13.93 -28.79
C GLU A 82 -3.32 13.72 -27.40
N ILE A 83 -4.00 13.04 -26.49
CA ILE A 83 -3.45 12.71 -25.16
C ILE A 83 -2.31 11.69 -25.28
N VAL A 84 -2.44 10.72 -26.19
CA VAL A 84 -1.37 9.75 -26.43
C VAL A 84 -0.13 10.46 -26.97
N GLU A 85 -0.28 11.31 -27.96
CA GLU A 85 0.82 12.01 -28.63
C GLU A 85 1.48 13.05 -27.72
N ASN A 86 0.70 13.93 -27.09
CA ASN A 86 1.22 15.12 -26.43
C ASN A 86 1.36 14.99 -24.91
N VAL A 87 0.90 13.89 -24.32
CA VAL A 87 1.00 13.65 -22.86
C VAL A 87 1.63 12.30 -22.57
N TRP A 88 1.09 11.22 -23.18
CA TRP A 88 1.55 9.87 -22.83
C TRP A 88 2.95 9.58 -23.40
N LEU A 89 3.30 10.09 -24.56
CA LEU A 89 4.64 9.98 -25.17
C LEU A 89 5.64 11.05 -24.68
N GLU A 90 5.20 12.03 -23.89
CA GLU A 90 6.06 13.07 -23.33
C GLU A 90 6.59 12.67 -21.95
N PRO A 91 7.87 12.23 -21.82
CA PRO A 91 8.47 11.90 -20.52
C PRO A 91 8.57 13.11 -19.60
N GLY A 92 8.05 13.00 -18.37
CA GLY A 92 8.11 14.09 -17.41
C GLY A 92 7.03 15.17 -17.63
N SER A 93 5.99 14.89 -18.41
CA SER A 93 4.84 15.79 -18.56
C SER A 93 4.25 16.17 -17.20
N ASP A 94 3.94 17.43 -17.01
CA ASP A 94 3.36 18.00 -15.80
C ASP A 94 1.82 17.95 -15.76
N PHE A 95 1.19 17.33 -16.75
CA PHE A 95 -0.25 17.24 -16.92
C PHE A 95 -1.00 16.79 -15.65
N LYS A 96 -0.52 15.73 -15.00
CA LYS A 96 -1.12 15.25 -13.74
C LYS A 96 -0.85 16.21 -12.58
N THR A 97 0.34 16.82 -12.54
CA THR A 97 0.70 17.81 -11.51
C THR A 97 -0.20 19.04 -11.59
N GLN A 98 -0.54 19.50 -12.79
CA GLN A 98 -1.47 20.62 -13.01
C GLN A 98 -2.87 20.25 -12.54
N LYS A 99 -3.38 19.06 -12.86
CA LYS A 99 -4.68 18.57 -12.38
C LYS A 99 -4.75 18.55 -10.84
N ILE A 100 -3.70 18.08 -10.18
CA ILE A 100 -3.63 18.06 -8.72
C ILE A 100 -3.66 19.47 -8.14
N LYS A 101 -2.87 20.40 -8.69
CA LYS A 101 -2.85 21.80 -8.26
C LYS A 101 -4.21 22.50 -8.42
N ASN A 102 -4.92 22.17 -9.48
CA ASN A 102 -6.24 22.73 -9.78
C ASN A 102 -7.37 21.97 -9.06
N LEU A 103 -7.07 20.93 -8.27
CA LEU A 103 -8.04 20.04 -7.64
C LEU A 103 -9.03 19.42 -8.65
N GLU A 104 -8.56 19.15 -9.87
CA GLU A 104 -9.36 18.54 -10.92
C GLU A 104 -9.54 17.05 -10.65
N VAL A 105 -10.74 16.67 -10.29
CA VAL A 105 -11.10 15.27 -10.03
C VAL A 105 -11.59 14.56 -11.29
N SER A 106 -11.52 13.24 -11.28
CA SER A 106 -12.07 12.42 -12.36
C SER A 106 -13.60 12.48 -12.39
N PRO A 107 -14.24 12.29 -13.58
CA PRO A 107 -15.65 12.60 -13.76
C PRO A 107 -16.60 11.61 -13.08
N LYS A 108 -16.23 10.34 -12.89
CA LYS A 108 -17.12 9.29 -12.41
C LYS A 108 -16.96 9.02 -10.90
N TYR A 109 -15.74 8.94 -10.42
CA TYR A 109 -15.44 8.57 -9.03
C TYR A 109 -14.79 9.71 -8.24
N GLU A 110 -14.70 10.91 -8.82
CA GLU A 110 -14.14 12.11 -8.19
C GLU A 110 -12.74 11.90 -7.62
N ARG A 111 -11.91 11.12 -8.32
CA ARG A 111 -10.54 10.80 -7.91
C ARG A 111 -9.57 11.90 -8.32
N LEU A 112 -8.71 12.31 -7.41
CA LEU A 112 -7.52 13.09 -7.75
C LEU A 112 -6.42 12.16 -8.29
N PRO A 113 -5.65 12.56 -9.31
CA PRO A 113 -4.52 11.77 -9.79
C PRO A 113 -3.50 11.53 -8.67
N ILE A 114 -2.99 10.30 -8.58
CA ILE A 114 -1.99 9.90 -7.59
C ILE A 114 -0.58 10.03 -8.17
N GLY A 115 -0.43 9.74 -9.47
CA GLY A 115 0.84 9.84 -10.16
C GLY A 115 1.20 11.28 -10.52
N GLU A 116 2.25 11.86 -9.90
CA GLU A 116 2.64 13.25 -10.14
C GLU A 116 3.69 13.42 -11.26
N LYS A 117 4.55 12.43 -11.48
CA LYS A 117 5.82 12.62 -12.21
C LYS A 117 5.81 12.22 -13.68
N GLY A 118 4.77 11.56 -14.17
CA GLY A 118 4.67 11.15 -15.56
C GLY A 118 5.73 10.13 -16.06
N ILE A 119 6.50 9.51 -15.16
CA ILE A 119 7.61 8.60 -15.47
C ILE A 119 7.36 7.14 -15.09
N GLY A 120 6.36 6.83 -14.26
CA GLY A 120 6.04 5.45 -13.82
C GLY A 120 5.75 4.49 -14.99
N ARG A 121 5.19 4.99 -16.09
CA ARG A 121 4.93 4.21 -17.33
C ARG A 121 6.19 3.65 -17.97
N PHE A 122 7.35 4.31 -17.80
CA PHE A 122 8.61 3.83 -18.38
C PHE A 122 9.25 2.70 -17.58
N GLY A 123 8.76 2.44 -16.35
CA GLY A 123 9.16 1.24 -15.58
C GLY A 123 8.70 -0.08 -16.19
N VAL A 124 7.76 -0.03 -17.16
CA VAL A 124 7.24 -1.22 -17.85
C VAL A 124 8.34 -1.97 -18.61
N HIS A 125 9.41 -1.28 -19.05
CA HIS A 125 10.55 -1.94 -19.70
C HIS A 125 11.23 -2.99 -18.80
N LYS A 126 11.05 -2.92 -17.46
CA LYS A 126 11.53 -4.00 -16.56
C LYS A 126 10.80 -5.31 -16.75
N LEU A 127 9.56 -5.26 -17.23
CA LEU A 127 8.72 -6.45 -17.43
C LEU A 127 9.03 -7.15 -18.74
N GLY A 128 9.18 -6.38 -19.84
CA GLY A 128 9.46 -6.92 -21.16
C GLY A 128 9.99 -5.88 -22.13
N ASN A 129 10.52 -6.31 -23.27
CA ASN A 129 11.12 -5.45 -24.26
C ASN A 129 10.10 -4.86 -25.25
N VAL A 130 8.98 -5.55 -25.50
CA VAL A 130 7.96 -5.08 -26.45
C VAL A 130 6.69 -4.74 -25.69
N ILE A 131 6.19 -3.53 -25.91
CA ILE A 131 4.94 -3.04 -25.35
C ILE A 131 4.00 -2.68 -26.50
N GLU A 132 2.80 -3.22 -26.43
CA GLU A 132 1.69 -2.87 -27.30
C GLU A 132 0.55 -2.33 -26.45
N MET A 133 0.23 -1.05 -26.62
CA MET A 133 -0.87 -0.40 -25.91
C MET A 133 -2.00 -0.11 -26.89
N THR A 134 -3.21 -0.51 -26.51
CA THR A 134 -4.44 -0.06 -27.20
C THR A 134 -5.29 0.72 -26.21
N THR A 135 -5.71 1.92 -26.57
CA THR A 135 -6.55 2.75 -25.71
C THR A 135 -7.64 3.45 -26.52
N LYS A 136 -8.77 3.71 -25.84
CA LYS A 136 -9.89 4.41 -26.46
C LYS A 136 -10.65 5.24 -25.44
N SER A 137 -10.82 6.52 -25.71
CA SER A 137 -11.72 7.39 -24.96
C SER A 137 -13.08 7.54 -25.65
N ALA A 138 -14.06 8.01 -24.90
CA ALA A 138 -15.40 8.23 -25.43
C ALA A 138 -15.35 9.20 -26.62
N ASN A 139 -16.09 8.89 -27.69
CA ASN A 139 -16.21 9.69 -28.91
C ASN A 139 -14.91 9.86 -29.72
N HIS A 140 -13.84 9.16 -29.41
CA HIS A 140 -12.58 9.18 -30.16
C HIS A 140 -12.30 7.83 -30.84
N LYS A 141 -11.36 7.84 -31.76
CA LYS A 141 -10.81 6.64 -32.41
C LYS A 141 -10.03 5.82 -31.43
N GLU A 142 -9.98 4.50 -31.63
CA GLU A 142 -9.08 3.62 -30.89
C GLU A 142 -7.64 3.90 -31.36
N VAL A 143 -6.72 4.04 -30.40
CA VAL A 143 -5.30 4.28 -30.66
C VAL A 143 -4.51 3.04 -30.26
N PHE A 144 -3.65 2.58 -31.18
CA PHE A 144 -2.67 1.53 -30.93
C PHE A 144 -1.27 2.14 -30.96
N VAL A 145 -0.45 1.82 -29.97
CA VAL A 145 0.95 2.23 -29.87
C VAL A 145 1.80 0.99 -29.67
N LYS A 146 2.92 0.91 -30.40
CA LYS A 146 3.94 -0.13 -30.21
C LYS A 146 5.29 0.51 -29.92
N ILE A 147 5.93 0.07 -28.84
CA ILE A 147 7.27 0.46 -28.42
C ILE A 147 8.12 -0.80 -28.30
N ASP A 148 9.25 -0.81 -28.96
CA ASP A 148 10.31 -1.79 -28.73
C ASP A 148 11.49 -1.12 -27.99
N TRP A 149 11.72 -1.54 -26.75
CA TRP A 149 12.76 -0.93 -25.94
C TRP A 149 14.17 -1.21 -26.43
N THR A 150 14.38 -2.20 -27.31
CA THR A 150 15.68 -2.46 -27.95
C THR A 150 16.08 -1.33 -28.90
N ASP A 151 15.11 -0.60 -29.45
CA ASP A 151 15.37 0.55 -30.30
C ASP A 151 16.07 1.68 -29.52
N PHE A 152 15.78 1.84 -28.22
CA PHE A 152 16.42 2.85 -27.36
C PHE A 152 17.91 2.58 -27.12
N GLU A 153 18.39 1.38 -27.35
CA GLU A 153 19.81 1.04 -27.32
C GLU A 153 20.48 1.31 -28.68
N ASN A 154 19.72 1.19 -29.79
CA ASN A 154 20.22 1.29 -31.14
C ASN A 154 20.28 2.75 -31.65
N TYR A 155 19.38 3.62 -31.19
CA TYR A 155 19.33 5.02 -31.61
C TYR A 155 20.14 5.92 -30.68
N LYS A 156 20.75 6.97 -31.29
CA LYS A 156 21.64 7.88 -30.55
C LYS A 156 20.87 8.84 -29.64
N TYR A 157 19.86 9.50 -30.18
CA TYR A 157 19.07 10.49 -29.46
C TYR A 157 17.63 10.01 -29.25
N LEU A 158 16.98 10.53 -28.22
CA LEU A 158 15.63 10.15 -27.86
C LEU A 158 14.63 10.51 -28.96
N GLU A 159 14.81 11.64 -29.62
CA GLU A 159 13.96 12.13 -30.70
C GLU A 159 14.06 11.28 -31.99
N ASP A 160 15.10 10.48 -32.15
CA ASP A 160 15.31 9.62 -33.31
C ASP A 160 14.64 8.24 -33.17
N VAL A 161 14.14 7.88 -31.96
CA VAL A 161 13.56 6.55 -31.70
C VAL A 161 12.19 6.45 -32.35
N PRO A 162 11.98 5.52 -33.30
CA PRO A 162 10.69 5.40 -33.98
C PRO A 162 9.64 4.76 -33.05
N ILE A 163 8.49 5.41 -32.93
CA ILE A 163 7.32 4.87 -32.23
C ILE A 163 6.17 4.72 -33.22
N LYS A 164 5.60 3.52 -33.29
CA LYS A 164 4.50 3.23 -34.18
C LYS A 164 3.17 3.57 -33.50
N ILE A 165 2.42 4.53 -34.08
CA ILE A 165 1.07 4.89 -33.65
C ILE A 165 0.09 4.60 -34.79
N ILE A 166 -1.03 3.96 -34.49
CA ILE A 166 -2.12 3.70 -35.46
C ILE A 166 -3.44 4.13 -34.82
N THR A 167 -4.19 4.96 -35.53
CA THR A 167 -5.58 5.29 -35.15
C THR A 167 -6.55 4.43 -35.95
N ARG A 168 -7.59 3.90 -35.32
CA ARG A 168 -8.58 2.99 -35.92
C ARG A 168 -9.97 3.54 -35.78
N ASP A 169 -10.67 3.69 -36.92
CA ASP A 169 -12.09 4.08 -36.95
C ASP A 169 -12.99 2.95 -36.42
N LYS A 170 -12.62 1.71 -36.70
CA LYS A 170 -13.31 0.51 -36.18
C LYS A 170 -12.47 -0.07 -35.05
N PRO A 171 -12.92 0.04 -33.80
CA PRO A 171 -12.20 -0.51 -32.65
C PRO A 171 -12.03 -2.03 -32.74
N ILE A 172 -10.85 -2.52 -32.34
CA ILE A 172 -10.56 -3.96 -32.26
C ILE A 172 -10.81 -4.47 -30.83
N ILE A 173 -10.34 -3.75 -29.83
CA ILE A 173 -10.44 -4.12 -28.41
C ILE A 173 -11.67 -3.47 -27.78
N PHE A 174 -11.78 -2.14 -27.82
CA PHE A 174 -12.85 -1.39 -27.17
C PHE A 174 -14.06 -1.19 -28.07
N LYS A 175 -14.77 -2.30 -28.38
CA LYS A 175 -15.99 -2.32 -29.19
C LYS A 175 -17.21 -1.80 -28.42
N ASP A 176 -18.31 -1.57 -29.11
CA ASP A 176 -19.63 -1.28 -28.53
C ASP A 176 -19.64 -0.08 -27.56
N GLY A 177 -18.87 0.96 -27.88
CA GLY A 177 -18.81 2.17 -27.06
C GLY A 177 -17.95 2.04 -25.79
N LYS A 178 -17.32 0.90 -25.55
CA LYS A 178 -16.41 0.73 -24.41
C LYS A 178 -15.21 1.66 -24.50
N THR A 179 -14.69 2.02 -23.34
CA THR A 179 -13.48 2.82 -23.16
C THR A 179 -12.51 2.08 -22.24
N GLY A 180 -11.24 2.47 -22.24
CA GLY A 180 -10.23 1.91 -21.37
C GLY A 180 -8.85 1.88 -22.01
N THR A 181 -7.94 1.14 -21.35
CA THR A 181 -6.58 0.90 -21.83
C THR A 181 -6.22 -0.57 -21.67
N ASN A 182 -5.67 -1.16 -22.74
CA ASN A 182 -5.10 -2.50 -22.76
C ASN A 182 -3.62 -2.38 -23.07
N ILE A 183 -2.75 -2.95 -22.21
CA ILE A 183 -1.31 -2.99 -22.38
C ILE A 183 -0.88 -4.43 -22.43
N SER A 184 -0.26 -4.84 -23.53
CA SER A 184 0.34 -6.15 -23.71
C SER A 184 1.87 -6.01 -23.71
N ILE A 185 2.52 -6.82 -22.89
CA ILE A 185 3.98 -6.82 -22.68
C ILE A 185 4.50 -8.21 -23.05
N SER A 186 5.40 -8.26 -24.00
CA SER A 186 6.02 -9.50 -24.50
C SER A 186 7.54 -9.40 -24.54
N ASN A 187 8.20 -10.50 -24.90
CA ASN A 187 9.64 -10.62 -24.82
C ASN A 187 10.13 -10.23 -23.42
N LEU A 188 9.68 -11.03 -22.43
CA LEU A 188 9.88 -10.73 -21.01
C LEU A 188 11.37 -10.73 -20.66
N ARG A 189 11.78 -9.84 -19.77
CA ARG A 189 13.18 -9.71 -19.37
C ARG A 189 13.65 -10.80 -18.42
N LYS A 190 12.72 -11.42 -17.70
CA LYS A 190 13.02 -12.46 -16.71
C LYS A 190 11.98 -13.56 -16.74
N LYS A 191 12.43 -14.74 -16.38
CA LYS A 191 11.57 -15.84 -16.00
C LYS A 191 10.86 -15.51 -14.69
N TRP A 192 9.54 -15.74 -14.66
CA TRP A 192 8.75 -15.62 -13.45
C TRP A 192 8.71 -16.96 -12.69
N GLU A 193 8.73 -16.86 -11.38
CA GLU A 193 8.63 -17.98 -10.47
C GLU A 193 7.42 -17.83 -9.56
N ARG A 194 6.95 -18.95 -9.00
CA ARG A 194 5.80 -18.99 -8.09
C ARG A 194 5.90 -17.99 -6.94
N GLY A 195 7.12 -17.79 -6.38
CA GLY A 195 7.37 -16.85 -5.29
C GLY A 195 7.06 -15.41 -5.68
N ILE A 196 7.63 -14.97 -6.80
CA ILE A 196 7.43 -13.61 -7.35
C ILE A 196 5.96 -13.38 -7.71
N ALA A 197 5.32 -14.36 -8.37
CA ALA A 197 3.91 -14.27 -8.74
C ALA A 197 2.99 -14.09 -7.51
N ARG A 198 3.27 -14.80 -6.42
CA ARG A 198 2.54 -14.67 -5.16
C ARG A 198 2.75 -13.33 -4.47
N GLU A 199 3.97 -12.79 -4.53
CA GLU A 199 4.30 -11.46 -4.03
C GLU A 199 3.53 -10.39 -4.79
N VAL A 200 3.55 -10.44 -6.12
CA VAL A 200 2.81 -9.53 -7.00
C VAL A 200 1.31 -9.59 -6.71
N LYS A 201 0.74 -10.79 -6.61
CA LYS A 201 -0.68 -10.96 -6.28
C LYS A 201 -1.03 -10.28 -4.95
N ARG A 202 -0.19 -10.43 -3.94
CA ARG A 202 -0.38 -9.76 -2.64
C ARG A 202 -0.30 -8.24 -2.78
N SER A 203 0.70 -7.73 -3.48
CA SER A 203 0.90 -6.28 -3.69
C SER A 203 -0.28 -5.65 -4.41
N ILE A 204 -0.79 -6.29 -5.48
CA ILE A 204 -1.96 -5.83 -6.23
C ILE A 204 -3.23 -5.88 -5.38
N THR A 205 -3.46 -6.99 -4.66
CA THR A 205 -4.64 -7.14 -3.79
C THR A 205 -4.60 -6.16 -2.61
N ALA A 206 -3.41 -5.77 -2.16
CA ALA A 206 -3.22 -4.83 -1.07
C ALA A 206 -3.29 -3.35 -1.49
N LEU A 207 -3.50 -3.05 -2.77
CA LEU A 207 -3.65 -1.67 -3.26
C LEU A 207 -4.92 -1.00 -2.76
N ALA A 208 -6.00 -1.76 -2.59
CA ALA A 208 -7.22 -1.30 -1.95
C ALA A 208 -7.28 -1.79 -0.49
N SER A 209 -7.94 -1.03 0.38
CA SER A 209 -8.13 -1.45 1.76
C SER A 209 -9.01 -2.70 1.81
N PRO A 210 -8.61 -3.77 2.51
CA PRO A 210 -9.42 -4.97 2.64
C PRO A 210 -10.69 -4.74 3.49
N PHE A 211 -10.80 -3.60 4.17
CA PHE A 211 -11.89 -3.27 5.10
C PHE A 211 -12.99 -2.45 4.45
N GLU A 212 -12.75 -1.83 3.30
CA GLU A 212 -13.76 -1.07 2.57
C GLU A 212 -14.72 -2.00 1.81
N GLN A 213 -16.03 -1.86 2.08
CA GLN A 213 -17.06 -2.74 1.53
C GLN A 213 -17.60 -2.31 0.14
N ASN A 214 -17.40 -1.05 -0.27
CA ASN A 214 -17.93 -0.52 -1.52
C ASN A 214 -16.80 -0.17 -2.48
N ASP A 215 -16.43 -1.14 -3.27
CA ASP A 215 -15.27 -1.11 -4.13
C ASP A 215 -15.57 -0.44 -5.46
N SER A 216 -15.24 0.81 -5.55
CA SER A 216 -15.13 1.51 -6.84
C SER A 216 -13.83 1.18 -7.59
N PHE A 217 -13.00 0.25 -7.11
CA PHE A 217 -11.76 -0.15 -7.75
C PHE A 217 -11.39 -1.60 -7.40
N LYS A 218 -11.34 -2.47 -8.41
CA LYS A 218 -11.16 -3.92 -8.26
C LYS A 218 -10.01 -4.43 -9.13
N PRO A 219 -8.77 -4.32 -8.66
CA PRO A 219 -7.65 -4.94 -9.38
C PRO A 219 -7.66 -6.46 -9.17
N SER A 220 -7.50 -7.20 -10.25
CA SER A 220 -7.35 -8.66 -10.24
C SER A 220 -5.99 -9.08 -10.82
N PHE A 221 -5.52 -10.27 -10.42
CA PHE A 221 -4.26 -10.82 -10.92
C PHE A 221 -4.35 -12.33 -11.05
N GLY A 222 -4.03 -12.85 -12.23
CA GLY A 222 -4.05 -14.27 -12.55
C GLY A 222 -2.93 -14.71 -13.49
N ILE A 223 -2.59 -16.01 -13.45
CA ILE A 223 -1.70 -16.67 -14.41
C ILE A 223 -2.50 -17.79 -15.06
N LEU A 224 -2.71 -17.70 -16.37
CA LEU A 224 -3.65 -18.54 -17.09
C LEU A 224 -3.19 -19.99 -17.16
N ASP A 225 -1.95 -20.22 -17.49
CA ASP A 225 -1.35 -21.55 -17.62
C ASP A 225 -0.94 -22.19 -16.27
N LYS A 226 -0.90 -21.40 -15.17
CA LYS A 226 -0.43 -21.85 -13.85
C LYS A 226 -1.33 -21.41 -12.69
N PRO A 227 -2.65 -21.66 -12.73
CA PRO A 227 -3.56 -21.26 -11.64
C PRO A 227 -3.17 -21.87 -10.29
N GLY A 228 -2.61 -23.08 -10.27
CA GLY A 228 -2.12 -23.76 -9.08
C GLY A 228 -0.97 -23.04 -8.33
N TRP A 229 -0.34 -22.04 -8.93
CA TRP A 229 0.65 -21.23 -8.21
C TRP A 229 0.05 -20.47 -7.04
N PHE A 230 -1.25 -20.21 -7.04
CA PHE A 230 -1.97 -19.49 -5.99
C PHE A 230 -2.70 -20.38 -4.98
N GLU A 231 -2.68 -21.69 -5.19
CA GLU A 231 -3.30 -22.64 -4.25
C GLU A 231 -2.65 -22.56 -2.86
N GLY A 232 -3.49 -22.65 -1.82
CA GLY A 232 -3.07 -22.56 -0.42
C GLY A 232 -2.67 -21.16 0.05
N LEU A 233 -2.93 -20.11 -0.75
CA LEU A 233 -2.88 -18.73 -0.24
C LEU A 233 -4.17 -18.46 0.54
N LEU A 234 -4.04 -18.24 1.84
CA LEU A 234 -5.14 -17.70 2.63
C LEU A 234 -5.46 -16.28 2.18
N ASN A 235 -6.73 -15.95 2.12
CA ASN A 235 -7.20 -14.60 1.83
C ASN A 235 -7.72 -13.92 3.10
N TRP A 236 -8.01 -12.61 3.00
CA TRP A 236 -8.51 -11.84 4.13
C TRP A 236 -9.83 -12.40 4.70
N LYS A 237 -10.73 -12.87 3.84
CA LYS A 237 -12.04 -13.41 4.27
C LYS A 237 -11.89 -14.64 5.15
N ASP A 238 -10.87 -15.46 4.87
CA ASP A 238 -10.59 -16.68 5.65
C ASP A 238 -9.95 -16.34 7.00
N VAL A 239 -9.12 -15.30 7.06
CA VAL A 239 -8.30 -14.99 8.23
C VAL A 239 -9.01 -14.08 9.23
N LYS A 240 -9.87 -13.16 8.78
CA LYS A 240 -10.56 -12.22 9.67
C LYS A 240 -11.36 -12.89 10.79
N GLU A 241 -11.92 -14.07 10.51
CA GLU A 241 -12.70 -14.85 11.48
C GLU A 241 -11.86 -15.38 12.64
N PHE A 242 -10.53 -15.42 12.49
CA PHE A 242 -9.60 -15.79 13.56
C PHE A 242 -9.20 -14.61 14.45
N SER A 243 -9.67 -13.40 14.19
CA SER A 243 -9.37 -12.29 15.07
C SER A 243 -10.28 -12.34 16.31
N LEU A 244 -9.70 -12.03 17.45
CA LEU A 244 -10.45 -11.89 18.71
C LEU A 244 -10.80 -10.43 19.00
N PHE A 245 -10.07 -9.48 18.39
CA PHE A 245 -10.18 -8.07 18.70
C PHE A 245 -10.28 -7.26 17.40
N ARG A 246 -11.25 -6.37 17.34
CA ARG A 246 -11.43 -5.42 16.24
C ARG A 246 -11.55 -4.02 16.81
N PHE A 247 -11.08 -3.02 16.07
CA PHE A 247 -11.24 -1.63 16.46
C PHE A 247 -11.43 -0.71 15.25
N LYS A 248 -12.05 0.43 15.52
CA LYS A 248 -12.15 1.57 14.59
C LYS A 248 -12.07 2.86 15.39
N VAL A 249 -11.13 3.73 15.02
CA VAL A 249 -10.89 5.03 15.67
C VAL A 249 -10.94 6.11 14.61
N THR A 250 -11.63 7.21 14.90
CA THR A 250 -11.61 8.41 14.06
C THR A 250 -11.01 9.55 14.88
N ILE A 251 -10.03 10.24 14.31
CA ILE A 251 -9.32 11.36 14.91
C ILE A 251 -9.58 12.60 14.07
N GLU A 252 -9.96 13.70 14.70
CA GLU A 252 -10.19 14.99 14.07
C GLU A 252 -9.60 16.10 14.97
N GLY A 253 -8.79 16.97 14.39
CA GLY A 253 -8.13 18.04 15.14
C GLY A 253 -7.26 17.49 16.28
N ASN A 254 -7.63 17.75 17.52
CA ASN A 254 -6.89 17.32 18.71
C ASN A 254 -7.57 16.18 19.50
N ALA A 255 -8.62 15.55 18.96
CA ALA A 255 -9.43 14.60 19.69
C ALA A 255 -9.77 13.31 18.91
N ILE A 256 -10.06 12.26 19.66
CA ILE A 256 -10.73 11.05 19.15
C ILE A 256 -12.22 11.35 19.12
N THR A 257 -12.80 11.45 17.92
CA THR A 257 -14.22 11.80 17.74
C THR A 257 -15.15 10.58 17.65
N LYS A 258 -14.58 9.42 17.23
CA LYS A 258 -15.31 8.14 17.22
C LYS A 258 -14.35 7.04 17.64
N PHE A 259 -14.85 6.14 18.49
CA PHE A 259 -14.10 4.99 18.95
C PHE A 259 -15.01 3.77 19.05
N ASN A 260 -14.57 2.66 18.50
CA ASN A 260 -15.21 1.37 18.66
C ASN A 260 -14.12 0.30 18.85
N TYR A 261 -14.22 -0.44 19.93
CA TYR A 261 -13.38 -1.61 20.20
C TYR A 261 -14.31 -2.79 20.49
N GLU A 262 -14.05 -3.92 19.88
CA GLU A 262 -14.80 -5.14 20.02
C GLU A 262 -13.87 -6.30 20.39
N PHE A 263 -14.22 -7.00 21.48
CA PHE A 263 -13.68 -8.31 21.82
C PHE A 263 -14.75 -9.35 21.48
N THR A 264 -14.45 -10.26 20.57
CA THR A 264 -15.35 -11.29 20.08
C THR A 264 -14.72 -12.66 20.28
N PRO A 265 -15.00 -13.33 21.44
CA PRO A 265 -14.52 -14.69 21.67
C PRO A 265 -15.11 -15.66 20.64
N TRP A 266 -14.32 -16.65 20.23
CA TRP A 266 -14.81 -17.70 19.33
C TRP A 266 -15.90 -18.55 20.02
N THR A 267 -16.76 -19.20 19.25
CA THR A 267 -17.80 -20.09 19.76
C THR A 267 -17.26 -21.22 20.65
N THR A 268 -16.02 -21.61 20.46
CA THR A 268 -15.30 -22.58 21.31
C THR A 268 -14.91 -22.00 22.67
N MET A 269 -14.91 -20.67 22.83
CA MET A 269 -14.55 -19.98 24.06
C MET A 269 -15.80 -19.72 24.93
N THR A 270 -16.52 -20.77 25.30
CA THR A 270 -17.83 -20.71 25.99
C THR A 270 -17.82 -20.03 27.36
N LYS A 271 -16.62 -19.81 27.97
CA LYS A 271 -16.48 -19.16 29.29
C LYS A 271 -16.23 -17.65 29.18
N LEU A 272 -16.28 -17.08 27.99
CA LEU A 272 -16.06 -15.65 27.75
C LEU A 272 -17.25 -15.05 27.02
N PHE A 273 -17.46 -13.76 27.26
CA PHE A 273 -18.56 -13.01 26.65
C PHE A 273 -17.99 -11.89 25.78
N PRO A 274 -18.65 -11.53 24.67
CA PRO A 274 -18.30 -10.38 23.84
C PRO A 274 -18.30 -9.10 24.66
N ARG A 275 -17.43 -8.15 24.32
CA ARG A 275 -17.38 -6.82 24.93
C ARG A 275 -17.20 -5.77 23.82
N THR A 276 -17.97 -4.71 23.89
CA THR A 276 -17.82 -3.54 23.02
C THR A 276 -17.56 -2.31 23.88
N ILE A 277 -16.62 -1.47 23.48
CA ILE A 277 -16.26 -0.19 24.10
C ILE A 277 -16.37 0.90 23.04
N LYS A 278 -17.00 2.01 23.39
CA LYS A 278 -17.22 3.16 22.51
C LYS A 278 -16.58 4.43 23.06
N GLU A 279 -16.61 5.50 22.28
CA GLU A 279 -16.08 6.82 22.65
C GLU A 279 -16.65 7.36 23.97
N THR A 280 -17.89 7.02 24.30
CA THR A 280 -18.59 7.47 25.53
C THR A 280 -18.22 6.68 26.79
N ASP A 281 -17.39 5.64 26.69
CA ASP A 281 -16.92 4.88 27.83
C ASP A 281 -15.82 5.62 28.59
N SER A 282 -15.89 5.68 29.91
CA SER A 282 -15.01 6.47 30.76
C SER A 282 -13.53 6.16 30.56
N ILE A 283 -13.17 4.93 30.17
CA ILE A 283 -11.79 4.57 29.87
C ILE A 283 -11.30 5.28 28.60
N VAL A 284 -12.17 5.54 27.61
CA VAL A 284 -11.83 6.24 26.37
C VAL A 284 -11.78 7.75 26.61
N GLU A 285 -12.67 8.29 27.44
CA GLU A 285 -12.68 9.71 27.80
C GLU A 285 -11.34 10.19 28.38
N THR A 286 -10.61 9.33 29.09
CA THR A 286 -9.27 9.64 29.62
C THR A 286 -8.22 9.86 28.50
N PHE A 287 -8.49 9.38 27.29
CA PHE A 287 -7.63 9.48 26.12
C PHE A 287 -8.22 10.37 25.02
N GLU A 288 -9.29 11.10 25.28
CA GLU A 288 -9.98 11.93 24.29
C GLU A 288 -9.02 12.86 23.55
N LYS A 289 -8.13 13.56 24.29
CA LYS A 289 -7.11 14.42 23.72
C LYS A 289 -5.90 13.64 23.27
N ILE A 290 -5.56 13.76 22.00
CA ILE A 290 -4.39 13.07 21.45
C ILE A 290 -3.08 13.73 21.89
N LYS A 291 -2.08 12.90 22.20
CA LYS A 291 -0.79 13.35 22.73
C LYS A 291 0.36 12.65 22.04
N PHE A 292 1.50 13.33 21.97
CA PHE A 292 2.75 12.73 21.57
C PHE A 292 3.10 11.57 22.52
N GLN A 293 3.43 10.42 21.94
CA GLN A 293 3.73 9.19 22.67
C GLN A 293 5.22 8.93 22.82
N GLU A 294 6.04 9.68 22.09
CA GLU A 294 7.48 9.55 22.07
C GLU A 294 8.15 10.85 21.57
N GLY A 295 9.47 10.95 21.79
CA GLY A 295 10.28 12.10 21.36
C GLY A 295 10.31 13.24 22.38
N GLU A 296 10.88 14.37 21.96
CA GLU A 296 11.05 15.55 22.83
C GLU A 296 9.72 16.18 23.29
N LYS A 297 8.62 15.89 22.60
CA LYS A 297 7.29 16.43 22.88
C LYS A 297 6.38 15.43 23.61
N GLU A 298 6.89 14.31 24.11
CA GLU A 298 6.11 13.30 24.80
C GLU A 298 5.17 13.92 25.86
N GLY A 299 3.89 13.54 25.82
CA GLY A 299 2.84 14.04 26.72
C GLY A 299 2.20 15.37 26.29
N GLN A 300 2.77 16.12 25.34
CA GLN A 300 2.13 17.34 24.80
C GLN A 300 0.95 16.98 23.89
N GLU A 301 -0.06 17.84 23.85
CA GLU A 301 -1.21 17.66 22.97
C GLU A 301 -0.82 17.85 21.51
N ILE A 302 -1.48 17.07 20.64
CA ILE A 302 -1.36 17.16 19.17
C ILE A 302 -2.65 17.76 18.64
N ASN A 303 -2.55 18.75 17.75
CA ASN A 303 -3.66 19.17 16.92
C ASN A 303 -3.31 18.94 15.45
N LEU A 304 -3.94 17.96 14.83
CA LEU A 304 -3.69 17.60 13.42
C LEU A 304 -4.02 18.75 12.46
N SER A 305 -4.97 19.64 12.83
CA SER A 305 -5.34 20.79 12.00
C SER A 305 -4.20 21.80 11.85
N ASP A 306 -3.30 21.91 12.85
CA ASP A 306 -2.12 22.78 12.79
C ASP A 306 -1.08 22.32 11.75
N HIS A 307 -1.28 21.12 11.23
CA HIS A 307 -0.44 20.46 10.23
C HIS A 307 -1.20 20.17 8.94
N ASN A 308 -2.33 20.83 8.68
CA ASN A 308 -3.20 20.58 7.54
C ASN A 308 -3.49 19.08 7.34
N ILE A 309 -3.78 18.38 8.44
CA ILE A 309 -4.22 16.99 8.44
C ILE A 309 -5.68 16.97 8.89
N GLY A 310 -6.57 16.53 8.00
CA GLY A 310 -8.00 16.38 8.28
C GLY A 310 -8.31 15.10 9.07
N THR A 311 -9.47 14.52 8.75
CA THR A 311 -9.93 13.30 9.41
C THR A 311 -8.99 12.13 9.14
N VAL A 312 -8.56 11.47 10.21
CA VAL A 312 -7.78 10.23 10.16
C VAL A 312 -8.63 9.10 10.71
N THR A 313 -8.89 8.08 9.91
CA THR A 313 -9.59 6.86 10.37
C THR A 313 -8.58 5.72 10.47
N PHE A 314 -8.49 5.13 11.66
CA PHE A 314 -7.65 3.97 11.91
C PHE A 314 -8.52 2.79 12.34
N GLU A 315 -8.49 1.72 11.58
CA GLU A 315 -9.23 0.49 11.88
C GLU A 315 -8.33 -0.73 11.75
N GLY A 316 -8.66 -1.80 12.47
CA GLY A 316 -7.85 -2.99 12.41
C GLY A 316 -8.37 -4.17 13.19
N TYR A 317 -7.67 -5.28 12.97
CA TYR A 317 -7.92 -6.57 13.59
C TYR A 317 -6.65 -7.04 14.29
N VAL A 318 -6.77 -7.44 15.56
CA VAL A 318 -5.65 -7.96 16.33
C VAL A 318 -5.85 -9.44 16.57
N PHE A 319 -4.81 -10.19 16.29
CA PHE A 319 -4.80 -11.66 16.40
C PHE A 319 -4.02 -12.12 17.62
N ASP A 320 -4.29 -13.34 18.06
CA ASP A 320 -3.50 -13.99 19.11
C ASP A 320 -2.75 -15.21 18.54
N ARG A 321 -1.42 -15.22 18.70
CA ARG A 321 -0.56 -16.31 18.22
C ARG A 321 -0.13 -17.26 19.33
N ASP A 322 -0.67 -17.10 20.55
CA ASP A 322 -0.38 -18.01 21.66
C ASP A 322 -0.91 -19.42 21.33
N SER A 323 -0.07 -20.42 21.52
CA SER A 323 -0.36 -21.79 21.08
C SER A 323 -1.63 -22.37 21.69
N PHE A 324 -1.93 -22.01 22.95
CA PHE A 324 -3.13 -22.45 23.64
C PHE A 324 -4.39 -21.78 23.06
N VAL A 325 -4.31 -20.50 22.63
CA VAL A 325 -5.40 -19.79 21.97
C VAL A 325 -5.67 -20.40 20.59
N MET A 326 -4.64 -20.51 19.75
CA MET A 326 -4.78 -21.07 18.41
C MET A 326 -5.35 -22.50 18.39
N LYS A 327 -5.17 -23.28 19.47
CA LYS A 327 -5.77 -24.63 19.58
C LYS A 327 -7.30 -24.60 19.67
N LEU A 328 -7.88 -23.49 20.08
CA LEU A 328 -9.32 -23.36 20.30
C LEU A 328 -10.09 -23.04 19.01
N GLY A 329 -9.47 -22.44 18.00
CA GLY A 329 -10.24 -21.97 16.83
C GLY A 329 -9.50 -21.96 15.49
N VAL A 330 -8.17 -22.13 15.45
CA VAL A 330 -7.41 -22.07 14.20
C VAL A 330 -7.10 -23.48 13.68
N SER A 331 -7.69 -23.83 12.56
CA SER A 331 -7.49 -25.15 11.92
C SER A 331 -6.11 -25.25 11.27
N ASP A 332 -5.77 -24.35 10.37
CA ASP A 332 -4.45 -24.25 9.73
C ASP A 332 -3.55 -23.23 10.45
N LYS A 333 -2.88 -23.71 11.50
CA LYS A 333 -1.98 -22.84 12.31
C LYS A 333 -0.73 -22.37 11.58
N LEU A 334 -0.23 -23.17 10.63
CA LEU A 334 0.97 -22.83 9.87
C LEU A 334 0.66 -21.77 8.81
N GLY A 335 -0.39 -22.01 8.02
CA GLY A 335 -0.86 -21.04 7.02
C GLY A 335 -1.27 -19.71 7.66
N PHE A 336 -1.98 -19.77 8.80
CA PHE A 336 -2.37 -18.58 9.56
C PHE A 336 -1.15 -17.76 10.03
N LYS A 337 -0.15 -18.40 10.65
CA LYS A 337 1.09 -17.71 11.06
C LYS A 337 1.80 -17.08 9.88
N LYS A 338 1.95 -17.83 8.79
CA LYS A 338 2.58 -17.34 7.56
C LYS A 338 1.82 -16.17 6.96
N TYR A 339 0.48 -16.23 6.98
CA TYR A 339 -0.35 -15.10 6.52
C TYR A 339 -0.08 -13.84 7.34
N LEU A 340 -0.07 -13.94 8.67
CA LEU A 340 0.20 -12.81 9.56
C LEU A 340 1.63 -12.27 9.40
N ASP A 341 2.62 -13.14 9.26
CA ASP A 341 4.02 -12.72 9.05
C ASP A 341 4.20 -11.98 7.70
N THR A 342 3.34 -12.26 6.72
CA THR A 342 3.42 -11.63 5.40
C THR A 342 2.52 -10.40 5.26
N ASN A 343 1.39 -10.34 5.97
CA ASN A 343 0.37 -9.30 5.77
C ASN A 343 0.17 -8.41 7.01
N GLY A 344 0.77 -8.77 8.15
CA GLY A 344 0.74 -7.99 9.38
C GLY A 344 1.37 -6.62 9.18
N GLY A 345 0.97 -5.67 10.02
CA GLY A 345 1.41 -4.29 10.00
C GLY A 345 0.26 -3.32 9.78
N VAL A 346 0.57 -2.04 9.92
CA VAL A 346 -0.38 -0.94 9.76
C VAL A 346 -0.12 -0.27 8.42
N LYS A 347 -1.08 -0.42 7.51
CA LYS A 347 -1.04 0.12 6.15
C LYS A 347 -1.70 1.49 6.11
N VAL A 348 -1.18 2.39 5.31
CA VAL A 348 -1.76 3.73 5.09
C VAL A 348 -2.39 3.78 3.71
N PHE A 349 -3.62 4.26 3.66
CA PHE A 349 -4.38 4.50 2.42
C PHE A 349 -4.72 5.98 2.31
N ARG A 350 -4.41 6.56 1.17
CA ARG A 350 -4.73 7.93 0.83
C ARG A 350 -5.65 7.92 -0.38
N ASP A 351 -6.84 8.52 -0.25
CA ASP A 351 -7.87 8.45 -1.30
C ASP A 351 -8.16 7.00 -1.73
N LYS A 352 -8.25 6.07 -0.74
CA LYS A 352 -8.51 4.63 -0.91
C LYS A 352 -7.39 3.82 -1.56
N LEU A 353 -6.28 4.43 -1.97
CA LEU A 353 -5.12 3.72 -2.46
C LEU A 353 -3.97 3.72 -1.46
N ARG A 354 -3.27 2.60 -1.45
CA ARG A 354 -2.16 2.39 -0.54
C ARG A 354 -1.00 3.33 -0.80
N VAL A 355 -0.54 3.99 0.25
CA VAL A 355 0.77 4.65 0.29
C VAL A 355 1.80 3.57 0.62
N TYR A 356 2.66 3.28 -0.33
CA TYR A 356 3.72 2.29 -0.16
C TYR A 356 4.87 2.97 0.61
N ASP A 357 5.57 2.34 1.52
CA ASP A 357 5.66 0.91 1.88
C ASP A 357 5.16 0.63 3.32
N TYR A 358 4.31 1.50 3.87
CA TYR A 358 3.81 1.35 5.23
C TYR A 358 3.14 -0.01 5.45
N GLY A 359 3.53 -0.68 6.56
CA GLY A 359 2.98 -1.98 6.93
C GLY A 359 3.40 -3.12 6.01
N GLU A 360 4.52 -3.01 5.27
CA GLU A 360 5.21 -4.15 4.71
C GLU A 360 5.90 -4.95 5.82
N PRO A 361 6.17 -6.25 5.63
CA PRO A 361 6.75 -7.09 6.69
C PRO A 361 8.02 -6.56 7.33
N GLU A 362 8.85 -5.84 6.55
CA GLU A 362 10.12 -5.27 6.99
C GLU A 362 10.00 -3.80 7.42
N ASN A 363 8.79 -3.21 7.34
CA ASN A 363 8.54 -1.82 7.68
C ASN A 363 7.58 -1.67 8.87
N ASP A 364 8.13 -1.78 10.08
CA ASP A 364 7.46 -1.44 11.34
C ASP A 364 7.57 0.06 11.63
N TRP A 365 6.98 0.90 10.79
CA TRP A 365 7.08 2.35 10.86
C TRP A 365 6.54 2.98 12.15
N LEU A 366 5.68 2.26 12.87
CA LEU A 366 5.19 2.65 14.19
C LEU A 366 6.11 2.19 15.35
N GLY A 367 7.08 1.30 15.07
CA GLY A 367 7.97 0.74 16.08
C GLY A 367 7.27 -0.18 17.08
N LEU A 368 6.23 -0.88 16.65
CA LEU A 368 5.40 -1.73 17.53
C LEU A 368 6.21 -2.88 18.16
N ASP A 369 7.10 -3.49 17.39
CA ASP A 369 7.91 -4.61 17.85
C ASP A 369 8.94 -4.16 18.88
N LEU A 370 9.57 -2.99 18.70
CA LEU A 370 10.49 -2.41 19.69
C LEU A 370 9.75 -2.06 21.00
N ARG A 371 8.58 -1.45 20.92
CA ARG A 371 7.71 -1.15 22.07
C ARG A 371 7.33 -2.42 22.83
N ARG A 372 7.09 -3.53 22.11
CA ARG A 372 6.75 -4.82 22.70
C ARG A 372 7.89 -5.45 23.49
N VAL A 373 9.14 -5.25 23.09
CA VAL A 373 10.31 -5.79 23.85
C VAL A 373 10.26 -5.33 25.32
N ASN A 374 9.85 -4.08 25.57
CA ASN A 374 9.79 -3.51 26.90
C ASN A 374 8.58 -4.01 27.73
N GLN A 375 7.46 -4.35 27.08
CA GLN A 375 6.21 -4.80 27.73
C GLN A 375 5.51 -5.92 26.94
N PRO A 376 6.07 -7.13 26.87
CA PRO A 376 5.62 -8.19 25.95
C PRO A 376 4.16 -8.63 26.14
N ALA A 377 3.63 -8.55 27.37
CA ALA A 377 2.27 -8.99 27.67
C ALA A 377 1.20 -8.00 27.22
N LYS A 378 1.48 -6.68 27.32
CA LYS A 378 0.55 -5.59 27.02
C LYS A 378 0.62 -5.17 25.55
N ARG A 379 1.83 -4.93 25.03
CA ARG A 379 2.06 -4.33 23.72
C ARG A 379 1.73 -5.27 22.56
N ILE A 380 1.28 -4.68 21.47
CA ILE A 380 0.95 -5.37 20.21
C ILE A 380 2.21 -5.44 19.34
N SER A 381 2.49 -6.60 18.76
CA SER A 381 3.54 -6.82 17.76
C SER A 381 3.03 -6.45 16.37
N ASN A 382 3.90 -5.93 15.50
CA ASN A 382 3.54 -5.56 14.13
C ASN A 382 2.87 -6.71 13.38
N ASN A 383 3.37 -7.94 13.50
CA ASN A 383 2.88 -9.11 12.79
C ASN A 383 1.59 -9.75 13.36
N ILE A 384 0.98 -9.20 14.42
CA ILE A 384 -0.34 -9.65 14.90
C ILE A 384 -1.44 -8.61 14.71
N LEU A 385 -1.10 -7.47 14.14
CA LEU A 385 -2.02 -6.38 13.83
C LEU A 385 -2.16 -6.26 12.31
N LEU A 386 -3.36 -6.44 11.79
CA LEU A 386 -3.70 -5.98 10.46
C LEU A 386 -4.46 -4.66 10.59
N GLY A 387 -3.77 -3.56 10.36
CA GLY A 387 -4.29 -2.22 10.49
C GLY A 387 -4.38 -1.48 9.15
N SER A 388 -5.38 -0.62 9.04
CA SER A 388 -5.59 0.28 7.91
C SER A 388 -5.84 1.69 8.43
N ILE A 389 -5.06 2.64 7.95
CA ILE A 389 -5.28 4.06 8.19
C ILE A 389 -5.76 4.68 6.89
N SER A 390 -6.91 5.36 6.95
CA SER A 390 -7.47 6.08 5.80
C SER A 390 -7.38 7.59 6.03
N ILE A 391 -6.80 8.29 5.06
CA ILE A 391 -6.69 9.75 4.99
C ILE A 391 -7.09 10.24 3.60
N ASN A 392 -7.39 11.53 3.49
CA ASN A 392 -7.74 12.16 2.23
C ASN A 392 -6.63 13.15 1.82
N ARG A 393 -6.25 13.17 0.56
CA ARG A 393 -5.19 14.07 0.03
C ARG A 393 -5.58 15.54 0.16
N LYS A 394 -6.84 15.87 -0.14
CA LYS A 394 -7.34 17.24 -0.09
C LYS A 394 -7.18 17.85 1.29
N ASP A 395 -7.41 17.06 2.33
CA ASP A 395 -7.42 17.51 3.71
C ASP A 395 -6.11 17.21 4.47
N SER A 396 -5.12 16.60 3.82
CA SER A 396 -3.82 16.26 4.42
C SER A 396 -2.65 16.68 3.51
N ALA A 397 -2.63 17.96 3.14
CA ALA A 397 -1.67 18.51 2.19
C ALA A 397 -0.22 18.44 2.68
N ASP A 398 0.03 18.60 4.00
CA ASP A 398 1.38 18.61 4.57
C ASP A 398 2.00 17.21 4.75
N LEU A 399 1.21 16.14 4.54
CA LEU A 399 1.74 14.78 4.39
C LEU A 399 2.24 14.59 2.96
N ILE A 400 3.49 14.96 2.70
CA ILE A 400 4.11 14.95 1.38
C ILE A 400 4.72 13.57 1.09
N GLU A 401 4.31 12.92 0.00
CA GLU A 401 4.88 11.64 -0.40
C GLU A 401 6.32 11.79 -0.92
N LYS A 402 7.20 10.86 -0.53
CA LYS A 402 8.59 10.82 -1.00
C LYS A 402 8.65 10.62 -2.52
N THR A 403 9.72 11.12 -3.13
CA THR A 403 9.94 11.03 -4.58
C THR A 403 10.00 9.60 -5.11
N ASN A 404 10.55 8.68 -4.31
CA ASN A 404 10.62 7.25 -4.62
C ASN A 404 9.32 6.49 -4.26
N ARG A 405 8.29 7.21 -3.79
CA ARG A 405 6.97 6.68 -3.39
C ARG A 405 7.00 5.71 -2.20
N GLU A 406 8.07 5.71 -1.42
CA GLU A 406 8.21 4.91 -0.20
C GLU A 406 7.87 5.78 1.02
N GLY A 407 6.58 5.96 1.27
CA GLY A 407 6.08 6.70 2.42
C GLY A 407 6.09 8.23 2.28
N PHE A 408 5.86 8.89 3.40
CA PHE A 408 5.88 10.34 3.51
C PHE A 408 7.26 10.88 3.89
N ILE A 409 7.51 12.14 3.55
CA ILE A 409 8.66 12.88 4.07
C ILE A 409 8.48 13.07 5.57
N GLU A 410 9.52 12.78 6.34
CA GLU A 410 9.52 12.89 7.80
C GLU A 410 9.64 14.36 8.24
N ASN A 411 8.54 15.10 8.14
CA ASN A 411 8.36 16.47 8.58
C ASN A 411 7.53 16.53 9.87
N LYS A 412 7.22 17.73 10.37
CA LYS A 412 6.39 17.93 11.57
C LYS A 412 4.98 17.36 11.41
N ALA A 413 4.41 17.40 10.21
CA ALA A 413 3.09 16.82 9.93
C ALA A 413 3.13 15.29 10.05
N TYR A 414 4.17 14.66 9.51
CA TYR A 414 4.36 13.21 9.67
C TYR A 414 4.58 12.81 11.14
N GLU A 415 5.36 13.59 11.90
CA GLU A 415 5.56 13.35 13.33
C GLU A 415 4.23 13.40 14.10
N ALA A 416 3.41 14.41 13.87
CA ALA A 416 2.08 14.56 14.47
C ALA A 416 1.14 13.41 14.07
N PHE A 417 1.09 13.09 12.78
CA PHE A 417 0.33 11.97 12.25
C PHE A 417 0.72 10.64 12.90
N ARG A 418 2.00 10.29 12.90
CA ARG A 418 2.52 9.06 13.47
C ARG A 418 2.18 8.93 14.96
N ASN A 419 2.39 10.00 15.74
CA ASN A 419 2.11 10.02 17.16
C ASN A 419 0.60 9.94 17.47
N SER A 420 -0.28 10.50 16.63
CA SER A 420 -1.73 10.37 16.78
C SER A 420 -2.19 8.91 16.64
N ILE A 421 -1.58 8.16 15.75
CA ILE A 421 -1.81 6.72 15.59
C ILE A 421 -1.27 5.94 16.78
N LEU A 422 -0.06 6.26 17.26
CA LEU A 422 0.51 5.63 18.44
C LEU A 422 -0.33 5.86 19.69
N HIS A 423 -0.94 7.05 19.84
CA HIS A 423 -1.89 7.32 20.91
C HIS A 423 -3.11 6.38 20.85
N SER A 424 -3.67 6.20 19.66
CA SER A 424 -4.78 5.25 19.45
C SER A 424 -4.37 3.80 19.75
N VAL A 425 -3.17 3.40 19.35
CA VAL A 425 -2.61 2.06 19.66
C VAL A 425 -2.52 1.84 21.17
N GLU A 426 -2.14 2.84 21.95
CA GLU A 426 -2.04 2.71 23.43
C GLU A 426 -3.37 2.37 24.08
N ILE A 427 -4.45 3.00 23.63
CA ILE A 427 -5.82 2.72 24.10
C ILE A 427 -6.19 1.27 23.76
N ILE A 428 -5.98 0.88 22.50
CA ILE A 428 -6.30 -0.46 22.01
C ILE A 428 -5.50 -1.51 22.76
N GLU A 429 -4.22 -1.28 23.01
CA GLU A 429 -3.34 -2.15 23.80
C GLU A 429 -3.86 -2.33 25.23
N THR A 430 -4.32 -1.26 25.84
CA THR A 430 -4.86 -1.27 27.21
C THR A 430 -6.16 -2.09 27.30
N LEU A 431 -7.10 -1.88 26.38
CA LEU A 431 -8.35 -2.63 26.35
C LEU A 431 -8.14 -4.10 26.01
N ARG A 432 -7.31 -4.36 24.99
CA ARG A 432 -6.93 -5.73 24.58
C ARG A 432 -6.26 -6.48 25.73
N TYR A 433 -5.37 -5.84 26.47
CA TYR A 433 -4.67 -6.49 27.58
C TYR A 433 -5.64 -6.98 28.66
N GLN A 434 -6.66 -6.19 29.01
CA GLN A 434 -7.70 -6.59 29.94
C GLN A 434 -8.43 -7.86 29.48
N ASP A 435 -8.80 -7.93 28.20
CA ASP A 435 -9.52 -9.10 27.66
C ASP A 435 -8.58 -10.29 27.45
N LYS A 436 -7.33 -10.06 27.04
CA LYS A 436 -6.31 -11.12 26.97
C LYS A 436 -6.04 -11.79 28.31
N LEU A 437 -6.06 -11.04 29.41
CA LEU A 437 -5.96 -11.60 30.76
C LEU A 437 -7.12 -12.55 31.06
N LYS A 438 -8.36 -12.20 30.69
CA LYS A 438 -9.53 -13.10 30.86
C LYS A 438 -9.39 -14.37 30.03
N VAL A 439 -8.94 -14.25 28.75
CA VAL A 439 -8.66 -15.42 27.90
C VAL A 439 -7.62 -16.33 28.56
N ARG A 440 -6.55 -15.74 29.09
CA ARG A 440 -5.47 -16.48 29.73
C ARG A 440 -5.90 -17.14 31.05
N GLU A 441 -6.72 -16.47 31.84
CA GLU A 441 -7.29 -17.02 33.08
C GLU A 441 -8.16 -18.26 32.80
N LYS A 442 -9.03 -18.20 31.76
CA LYS A 442 -10.01 -19.28 31.48
C LYS A 442 -9.46 -20.42 30.63
N TYR A 443 -8.48 -20.17 29.78
CA TYR A 443 -7.99 -21.14 28.77
C TYR A 443 -6.46 -21.29 28.74
N GLY A 444 -5.74 -20.45 29.47
CA GLY A 444 -4.29 -20.53 29.54
C GLY A 444 -3.79 -21.77 30.28
N PRO A 445 -2.50 -22.10 30.14
CA PRO A 445 -1.90 -23.18 30.90
C PRO A 445 -1.96 -22.85 32.38
N THR A 446 -2.33 -23.83 33.19
CA THR A 446 -2.27 -23.70 34.64
C THR A 446 -0.83 -23.33 35.04
N PRO A 447 -0.64 -22.28 35.85
CA PRO A 447 0.70 -21.96 36.33
C PRO A 447 1.30 -23.24 36.99
N LYS A 448 2.45 -23.70 36.48
CA LYS A 448 3.21 -24.70 37.22
C LYS A 448 3.52 -24.05 38.54
N SER A 449 2.91 -24.53 39.61
CA SER A 449 3.33 -24.13 40.98
C SER A 449 4.83 -24.24 41.04
N ALA A 450 5.51 -23.16 41.46
CA ALA A 450 6.96 -23.21 41.61
C ALA A 450 7.28 -24.48 42.41
N PRO A 451 8.30 -25.26 42.03
CA PRO A 451 8.63 -26.53 42.72
C PRO A 451 8.72 -26.38 44.24
N VAL A 452 9.16 -25.19 44.70
CA VAL A 452 9.23 -24.81 46.11
C VAL A 452 7.87 -24.74 46.79
N MET A 453 6.80 -24.29 46.12
CA MET A 453 5.46 -24.20 46.74
C MET A 453 4.75 -25.56 46.78
N SER A 454 4.99 -26.45 45.83
CA SER A 454 4.49 -27.85 45.93
C SER A 454 5.16 -28.61 47.04
N THR A 455 6.49 -28.48 47.20
CA THR A 455 7.26 -29.10 48.26
C THR A 455 6.88 -28.56 49.66
N LEU A 456 6.60 -27.25 49.76
CA LEU A 456 6.09 -26.62 50.98
C LEU A 456 4.67 -27.09 51.36
N SER A 457 3.78 -27.25 50.34
CA SER A 457 2.43 -27.76 50.61
C SER A 457 2.42 -29.24 50.99
N GLU A 458 3.28 -30.05 50.38
CA GLU A 458 3.50 -31.46 50.76
C GLU A 458 4.10 -31.58 52.16
N ALA A 459 5.12 -30.77 52.47
CA ALA A 459 5.70 -30.73 53.83
C ALA A 459 4.69 -30.28 54.89
N LYS A 460 3.83 -29.29 54.57
CA LYS A 460 2.76 -28.84 55.47
C LYS A 460 1.69 -29.93 55.69
N ASN A 461 1.32 -30.66 54.64
CA ASN A 461 0.37 -31.78 54.76
C ASN A 461 0.94 -32.94 55.55
N MET A 462 2.27 -33.24 55.43
CA MET A 462 2.94 -34.27 56.23
C MET A 462 3.08 -33.90 57.75
N LEU A 463 3.12 -32.60 58.04
CA LEU A 463 3.15 -32.11 59.43
C LEU A 463 1.75 -32.04 60.06
N GLN A 464 0.67 -31.99 59.27
CA GLN A 464 -0.71 -32.00 59.78
C GLN A 464 -1.26 -33.43 59.99
N THR A 465 -0.58 -34.44 59.48
CA THR A 465 -0.98 -35.86 59.56
C THR A 465 -0.18 -36.64 60.66
N ARG A 466 0.55 -35.94 61.44
CA ARG A 466 1.16 -36.45 62.72
C ARG A 466 0.49 -35.74 63.89
#